data_47953a845132c552c68196de2c3246c3
#
_entry.id   47953a845132c552c68196de2c3246c3
#
_cell.length_a   1.000
_cell.length_b   1.000
_cell.length_c   1.000
_cell.angle_alpha   90.00
_cell.angle_beta   90.00
_cell.angle_gamma   90.00
#
_symmetry.space_group_name_H-M   'P 1'
#
loop_
_entity.id
_entity.type
_entity.pdbx_description
1 polymer ?
#
loop_
_entity_poly.entity_id
_entity_poly.type
_entity_poly.pdbx_seq_one_letter_code
_entity_poly.pdbx_strand_id
1 'polypeptide(L)'
;MKNSTKWYVAVFLYSFCFSQNPAYVTNAVEAHSDPVIDGDVLNDPAWEGVPIIVEKVTQKRPDEGQSATENTIVRVMYSDQFFYLSVVCYDTKSDGIIISDTRRDSPLNNTDSFIFLLDTFKDYQNGYVFGTNAGGIEYDAQITGGGEGSAMTRRFSVGTGGGYN
;
A
#
# COMPACT_ATOMS: atom_id res chain seq x y z
N MET A 1 -11.52 27.74 67.87
CA MET A 1 -12.08 26.92 66.75
C MET A 1 -11.11 27.09 65.56
N LYS A 2 -10.31 26.04 65.25
CA LYS A 2 -9.38 26.06 64.13
C LYS A 2 -10.05 25.32 62.97
N ASN A 3 -10.36 26.05 61.90
CA ASN A 3 -10.85 25.48 60.64
C ASN A 3 -9.63 24.97 59.86
N SER A 4 -9.55 23.67 59.68
CA SER A 4 -8.56 23.03 58.80
C SER A 4 -9.18 22.87 57.41
N THR A 5 -8.73 23.70 56.46
CA THR A 5 -9.11 23.61 55.06
C THR A 5 -8.29 22.49 54.43
N LYS A 6 -8.95 21.38 54.09
CA LYS A 6 -8.34 20.27 53.33
C LYS A 6 -8.34 20.59 51.85
N TRP A 7 -7.17 20.74 51.27
CA TRP A 7 -6.97 20.86 49.84
C TRP A 7 -6.95 19.43 49.20
N TYR A 8 -7.91 19.15 48.37
CA TYR A 8 -7.90 17.94 47.53
C TYR A 8 -7.21 18.29 46.22
N VAL A 9 -6.02 17.72 46.00
CA VAL A 9 -5.32 17.78 44.72
C VAL A 9 -5.88 16.64 43.87
N ALA A 10 -6.71 16.98 42.87
CA ALA A 10 -7.15 16.02 41.87
C ALA A 10 -6.04 15.88 40.83
N VAL A 11 -5.34 14.73 40.89
CA VAL A 11 -4.38 14.36 39.85
C VAL A 11 -5.14 13.76 38.69
N PHE A 12 -5.31 14.52 37.62
CA PHE A 12 -5.80 14.02 36.34
C PHE A 12 -4.69 13.26 35.64
N LEU A 13 -4.71 11.94 35.74
CA LEU A 13 -3.89 11.06 34.91
C LEU A 13 -4.47 11.02 33.49
N TYR A 14 -3.90 11.83 32.60
CA TYR A 14 -4.12 11.69 31.16
C TYR A 14 -3.41 10.43 30.68
N SER A 15 -4.14 9.34 30.53
CA SER A 15 -3.68 8.17 29.79
C SER A 15 -3.67 8.51 28.30
N PHE A 16 -2.51 8.90 27.79
CA PHE A 16 -2.27 8.92 26.35
C PHE A 16 -2.19 7.48 25.86
N CYS A 17 -3.31 6.92 25.38
CA CYS A 17 -3.28 5.71 24.57
C CYS A 17 -2.66 6.07 23.20
N PHE A 18 -1.36 5.86 23.06
CA PHE A 18 -0.76 5.74 21.75
C PHE A 18 -1.21 4.41 21.17
N SER A 19 -2.23 4.44 20.33
CA SER A 19 -2.51 3.34 19.42
C SER A 19 -1.41 3.32 18.38
N GLN A 20 -0.32 2.62 18.67
CA GLN A 20 0.69 2.30 17.68
C GLN A 20 0.15 1.10 16.91
N ASN A 21 -0.38 1.33 15.71
CA ASN A 21 -0.49 0.24 14.75
C ASN A 21 0.93 -0.31 14.55
N PRO A 22 1.14 -1.62 14.74
CA PRO A 22 2.45 -2.20 14.49
C PRO A 22 2.80 -1.91 13.02
N ALA A 23 3.85 -1.13 12.81
CA ALA A 23 4.38 -0.97 11.47
C ALA A 23 4.85 -2.35 11.01
N TYR A 24 4.25 -2.88 9.95
CA TYR A 24 4.74 -4.07 9.30
C TYR A 24 6.08 -3.73 8.67
N VAL A 25 7.16 -4.21 9.28
CA VAL A 25 8.51 -4.03 8.75
C VAL A 25 8.94 -5.33 8.11
N THR A 26 9.35 -5.23 6.86
CA THR A 26 9.95 -6.33 6.12
C THR A 26 11.20 -5.84 5.40
N ASN A 27 12.03 -6.77 4.95
CA ASN A 27 13.22 -6.46 4.19
C ASN A 27 13.11 -7.07 2.80
N ALA A 28 13.46 -6.30 1.78
CA ALA A 28 13.74 -6.86 0.47
C ALA A 28 15.00 -7.73 0.57
N VAL A 29 15.03 -8.83 -0.17
CA VAL A 29 16.18 -9.72 -0.26
C VAL A 29 16.95 -9.47 -1.55
N GLU A 30 18.24 -9.76 -1.54
CA GLU A 30 19.05 -9.71 -2.76
C GLU A 30 18.65 -10.84 -3.70
N ALA A 31 18.47 -10.51 -4.97
CA ALA A 31 18.12 -11.46 -6.02
C ALA A 31 19.33 -12.35 -6.33
N HIS A 32 19.14 -13.66 -6.35
CA HIS A 32 20.17 -14.58 -6.79
C HIS A 32 20.23 -14.73 -8.31
N SER A 33 19.17 -14.33 -9.01
CA SER A 33 19.07 -14.18 -10.46
C SER A 33 18.01 -13.15 -10.80
N ASP A 34 18.15 -12.48 -11.93
CA ASP A 34 17.12 -11.57 -12.42
C ASP A 34 15.90 -12.36 -12.87
N PRO A 35 14.67 -11.93 -12.51
CA PRO A 35 13.44 -12.56 -12.95
C PRO A 35 13.16 -12.28 -14.43
N VAL A 36 12.43 -13.16 -15.06
CA VAL A 36 11.87 -12.92 -16.39
C VAL A 36 10.62 -12.03 -16.26
N ILE A 37 10.60 -10.90 -16.96
CA ILE A 37 9.47 -9.96 -16.88
C ILE A 37 8.44 -10.31 -17.96
N ASP A 38 7.73 -11.41 -17.77
CA ASP A 38 6.72 -11.92 -18.69
C ASP A 38 5.32 -12.10 -18.03
N GLY A 39 5.24 -11.82 -16.71
CA GLY A 39 4.02 -11.98 -15.92
C GLY A 39 3.83 -13.38 -15.32
N ASP A 40 4.65 -14.35 -15.66
CA ASP A 40 4.56 -15.72 -15.10
C ASP A 40 5.42 -15.87 -13.82
N VAL A 41 5.04 -15.15 -12.78
CA VAL A 41 5.74 -15.17 -11.49
C VAL A 41 5.74 -16.55 -10.82
N LEU A 42 4.72 -17.35 -11.04
CA LEU A 42 4.54 -18.63 -10.34
C LEU A 42 5.49 -19.71 -10.84
N ASN A 43 5.92 -19.63 -12.10
CA ASN A 43 6.80 -20.58 -12.72
C ASN A 43 8.25 -20.06 -12.89
N ASP A 44 8.51 -18.81 -12.47
CA ASP A 44 9.84 -18.21 -12.55
C ASP A 44 10.68 -18.57 -11.30
N PRO A 45 11.78 -19.35 -11.47
CA PRO A 45 12.62 -19.79 -10.36
C PRO A 45 13.33 -18.65 -9.62
N ALA A 46 13.44 -17.45 -10.21
CA ALA A 46 14.02 -16.30 -9.53
C ALA A 46 13.25 -15.90 -8.24
N TRP A 47 11.95 -16.23 -8.18
CA TRP A 47 11.10 -15.94 -7.01
C TRP A 47 11.08 -17.08 -5.99
N GLU A 48 11.76 -18.20 -6.26
CA GLU A 48 11.82 -19.32 -5.32
C GLU A 48 12.58 -18.90 -4.04
N GLY A 49 11.96 -19.16 -2.88
CA GLY A 49 12.53 -18.79 -1.58
C GLY A 49 12.47 -17.31 -1.22
N VAL A 50 12.02 -16.42 -2.12
CA VAL A 50 11.81 -15.00 -1.79
C VAL A 50 10.65 -14.84 -0.80
N PRO A 51 10.85 -14.20 0.37
CA PRO A 51 9.81 -14.06 1.38
C PRO A 51 8.58 -13.31 0.87
N ILE A 52 7.40 -13.77 1.28
CA ILE A 52 6.15 -13.05 1.06
C ILE A 52 6.11 -11.86 2.02
N ILE A 53 5.95 -10.66 1.50
CA ILE A 53 5.85 -9.44 2.30
C ILE A 53 4.40 -9.00 2.54
N VAL A 54 3.49 -9.36 1.63
CA VAL A 54 2.05 -9.20 1.80
C VAL A 54 1.38 -10.50 1.40
N GLU A 55 0.57 -11.05 2.29
CA GLU A 55 -0.23 -12.26 2.04
C GLU A 55 -1.72 -12.00 2.29
N LYS A 56 -2.02 -11.07 3.19
CA LYS A 56 -3.39 -10.73 3.59
C LYS A 56 -3.60 -9.24 3.46
N VAL A 57 -4.55 -8.87 2.63
CA VAL A 57 -4.98 -7.49 2.48
C VAL A 57 -6.33 -7.29 3.15
N THR A 58 -6.60 -6.07 3.61
CA THR A 58 -7.87 -5.70 4.22
C THR A 58 -8.68 -4.84 3.27
N GLN A 59 -9.99 -5.01 3.31
CA GLN A 59 -10.92 -4.22 2.54
C GLN A 59 -10.99 -2.79 3.09
N LYS A 60 -11.09 -1.83 2.18
CA LYS A 60 -11.52 -0.47 2.48
C LYS A 60 -13.02 -0.31 2.23
N ARG A 61 -13.55 -1.03 1.25
CA ARG A 61 -14.97 -1.10 0.87
C ARG A 61 -15.28 -2.53 0.39
N PRO A 62 -16.51 -3.02 0.56
CA PRO A 62 -17.62 -2.41 1.30
C PRO A 62 -17.42 -2.46 2.83
N ASP A 63 -16.67 -3.42 3.35
CA ASP A 63 -16.55 -3.73 4.78
C ASP A 63 -15.14 -3.38 5.28
N GLU A 64 -14.97 -2.12 5.68
CA GLU A 64 -13.66 -1.60 6.12
C GLU A 64 -13.04 -2.42 7.25
N GLY A 65 -11.76 -2.79 7.06
CA GLY A 65 -11.00 -3.58 8.03
C GLY A 65 -11.24 -5.08 7.99
N GLN A 66 -12.21 -5.56 7.22
CA GLN A 66 -12.39 -7.00 6.99
C GLN A 66 -11.30 -7.53 6.05
N SER A 67 -11.05 -8.84 6.12
CA SER A 67 -10.14 -9.49 5.16
C SER A 67 -10.69 -9.39 3.74
N ALA A 68 -9.80 -9.24 2.77
CA ALA A 68 -10.19 -9.36 1.37
C ALA A 68 -10.79 -10.75 1.09
N THR A 69 -11.69 -10.81 0.12
CA THR A 69 -12.33 -12.06 -0.31
C THR A 69 -11.36 -12.94 -1.10
N GLU A 70 -10.46 -12.31 -1.83
CA GLU A 70 -9.47 -12.96 -2.65
C GLU A 70 -8.06 -12.67 -2.12
N ASN A 71 -7.13 -13.58 -2.37
CA ASN A 71 -5.78 -13.47 -1.83
C ASN A 71 -4.87 -12.68 -2.78
N THR A 72 -3.99 -11.87 -2.20
CA THR A 72 -2.94 -11.16 -2.95
C THR A 72 -1.61 -11.45 -2.28
N ILE A 73 -0.66 -11.95 -3.07
CA ILE A 73 0.69 -12.24 -2.61
C ILE A 73 1.65 -11.25 -3.25
N VAL A 74 2.45 -10.58 -2.41
CA VAL A 74 3.49 -9.65 -2.87
C VAL A 74 4.84 -10.11 -2.35
N ARG A 75 5.83 -10.08 -3.24
CA ARG A 75 7.25 -10.29 -2.90
C ARG A 75 8.10 -9.17 -3.46
N VAL A 76 9.21 -8.89 -2.82
CA VAL A 76 10.19 -7.90 -3.29
C VAL A 76 11.59 -8.46 -3.19
N MET A 77 12.41 -8.13 -4.17
CA MET A 77 13.84 -8.38 -4.17
C MET A 77 14.58 -7.27 -4.92
N TYR A 78 15.86 -7.21 -4.81
CA TYR A 78 16.67 -6.20 -5.49
C TYR A 78 17.98 -6.82 -6.03
N SER A 79 18.51 -6.19 -7.06
CA SER A 79 19.89 -6.41 -7.52
C SER A 79 20.65 -5.07 -7.48
N ASP A 80 21.89 -5.07 -7.93
CA ASP A 80 22.68 -3.82 -8.01
C ASP A 80 22.05 -2.75 -8.91
N GLN A 81 21.19 -3.16 -9.84
CA GLN A 81 20.61 -2.26 -10.84
C GLN A 81 19.10 -2.09 -10.72
N PHE A 82 18.39 -3.06 -10.12
CA PHE A 82 16.94 -3.11 -10.20
C PHE A 82 16.30 -3.43 -8.84
N PHE A 83 15.12 -2.88 -8.67
CA PHE A 83 14.17 -3.28 -7.64
C PHE A 83 13.03 -4.05 -8.32
N TYR A 84 12.80 -5.28 -7.86
CA TYR A 84 11.79 -6.15 -8.42
C TYR A 84 10.63 -6.31 -7.46
N LEU A 85 9.43 -6.22 -7.99
CA LEU A 85 8.19 -6.46 -7.28
C LEU A 85 7.39 -7.52 -8.04
N SER A 86 7.02 -8.59 -7.36
CA SER A 86 6.05 -9.55 -7.89
C SER A 86 4.73 -9.43 -7.16
N VAL A 87 3.64 -9.49 -7.90
CA VAL A 87 2.28 -9.43 -7.38
C VAL A 87 1.45 -10.54 -8.03
N VAL A 88 0.90 -11.42 -7.19
CA VAL A 88 -0.04 -12.45 -7.63
C VAL A 88 -1.37 -12.16 -6.98
N CYS A 89 -2.33 -11.74 -7.78
CA CYS A 89 -3.71 -11.51 -7.37
C CYS A 89 -4.54 -12.74 -7.77
N TYR A 90 -4.99 -13.50 -6.78
CA TYR A 90 -5.88 -14.62 -7.02
C TYR A 90 -7.30 -14.11 -7.23
N ASP A 91 -8.02 -14.72 -8.15
CA ASP A 91 -9.44 -14.44 -8.38
C ASP A 91 -10.17 -15.75 -8.72
N THR A 92 -11.26 -16.00 -8.01
CA THR A 92 -12.13 -17.17 -8.26
C THR A 92 -13.08 -16.94 -9.41
N LYS A 93 -13.20 -15.72 -9.93
CA LYS A 93 -14.12 -15.29 -10.99
C LYS A 93 -13.41 -14.44 -12.03
N SER A 94 -12.50 -15.04 -12.79
CA SER A 94 -11.69 -14.34 -13.79
C SER A 94 -12.51 -13.58 -14.85
N ASP A 95 -13.76 -13.95 -15.09
CA ASP A 95 -14.70 -13.24 -15.96
C ASP A 95 -15.23 -11.92 -15.35
N GLY A 96 -15.00 -11.71 -14.05
CA GLY A 96 -15.32 -10.49 -13.33
C GLY A 96 -14.24 -9.42 -13.38
N ILE A 97 -13.04 -9.72 -13.88
CA ILE A 97 -11.91 -8.78 -13.93
C ILE A 97 -12.24 -7.59 -14.84
N ILE A 98 -12.15 -6.39 -14.27
CA ILE A 98 -12.48 -5.14 -14.97
C ILE A 98 -11.22 -4.51 -15.53
N ILE A 99 -11.13 -4.41 -16.84
CA ILE A 99 -10.10 -3.68 -17.58
C ILE A 99 -10.78 -2.51 -18.29
N SER A 100 -10.72 -1.33 -17.69
CA SER A 100 -11.41 -0.14 -18.22
C SER A 100 -10.63 0.57 -19.32
N ASP A 101 -9.31 0.46 -19.31
CA ASP A 101 -8.42 1.09 -20.28
C ASP A 101 -7.11 0.30 -20.39
N THR A 102 -6.47 0.35 -21.57
CA THR A 102 -5.17 -0.30 -21.83
C THR A 102 -4.09 0.68 -22.28
N ARG A 103 -4.38 1.99 -22.25
CA ARG A 103 -3.39 3.01 -22.59
C ARG A 103 -2.51 3.32 -21.40
N ARG A 104 -1.22 3.61 -21.67
CA ARG A 104 -0.28 4.09 -20.67
C ARG A 104 -0.85 5.29 -19.91
N ASP A 105 -0.59 5.34 -18.61
CA ASP A 105 -1.00 6.41 -17.68
C ASP A 105 -2.53 6.63 -17.57
N SER A 106 -3.32 5.67 -18.02
CA SER A 106 -4.78 5.72 -17.81
C SER A 106 -5.12 5.62 -16.33
N PRO A 107 -6.21 6.29 -15.89
CA PRO A 107 -6.64 6.25 -14.49
C PRO A 107 -6.94 4.82 -14.01
N LEU A 108 -6.37 4.45 -12.85
CA LEU A 108 -6.48 3.12 -12.25
C LEU A 108 -7.65 2.97 -11.25
N ASN A 109 -8.49 3.97 -11.09
CA ASN A 109 -9.56 3.99 -10.09
C ASN A 109 -10.84 3.22 -10.46
N ASN A 110 -11.02 2.86 -11.75
CA ASN A 110 -12.20 2.17 -12.26
C ASN A 110 -11.84 0.84 -12.95
N THR A 111 -10.77 0.23 -12.54
CA THR A 111 -10.24 -1.02 -13.11
C THR A 111 -9.63 -1.86 -11.99
N ASP A 112 -9.59 -3.17 -12.17
CA ASP A 112 -8.81 -4.01 -11.26
C ASP A 112 -7.34 -3.70 -11.44
N SER A 113 -6.72 -3.17 -10.40
CA SER A 113 -5.38 -2.60 -10.47
C SER A 113 -4.60 -2.88 -9.21
N PHE A 114 -3.29 -2.94 -9.37
CA PHE A 114 -2.34 -2.91 -8.28
C PHE A 114 -1.52 -1.63 -8.34
N ILE A 115 -1.33 -1.00 -7.19
CA ILE A 115 -0.61 0.27 -7.08
C ILE A 115 0.27 0.20 -5.85
N PHE A 116 1.49 0.68 -5.98
CA PHE A 116 2.39 0.84 -4.85
C PHE A 116 3.11 2.19 -4.90
N LEU A 117 3.61 2.59 -3.74
CA LEU A 117 4.31 3.84 -3.55
C LEU A 117 5.68 3.57 -2.97
N LEU A 118 6.70 4.23 -3.51
CA LEU A 118 8.05 4.23 -2.97
C LEU A 118 8.39 5.62 -2.44
N ASP A 119 8.59 5.73 -1.12
CA ASP A 119 9.21 6.90 -0.49
C ASP A 119 10.73 6.74 -0.54
N THR A 120 11.34 7.17 -1.64
CA THR A 120 12.79 7.06 -1.84
C THR A 120 13.59 8.08 -1.03
N PHE A 121 12.94 9.12 -0.55
CA PHE A 121 13.57 10.19 0.25
C PHE A 121 13.41 9.94 1.75
N LYS A 122 12.54 9.03 2.17
CA LYS A 122 12.20 8.72 3.58
C LYS A 122 11.70 9.97 4.33
N ASP A 123 10.96 10.84 3.65
CA ASP A 123 10.47 12.10 4.19
C ASP A 123 8.94 12.13 4.37
N TYR A 124 8.24 11.07 3.95
CA TYR A 124 6.76 10.94 3.98
C TYR A 124 6.04 12.04 3.18
N GLN A 125 6.74 12.73 2.31
CA GLN A 125 6.19 13.84 1.52
C GLN A 125 6.42 13.67 0.02
N ASN A 126 7.54 13.07 -0.36
CA ASN A 126 7.94 12.91 -1.74
C ASN A 126 8.13 11.42 -2.05
N GLY A 127 7.78 11.03 -3.27
CA GLY A 127 7.91 9.64 -3.67
C GLY A 127 7.43 9.40 -5.10
N TYR A 128 7.47 8.12 -5.46
CA TYR A 128 7.01 7.66 -6.77
C TYR A 128 5.88 6.67 -6.59
N VAL A 129 4.90 6.76 -7.49
CA VAL A 129 3.77 5.83 -7.58
C VAL A 129 3.94 5.02 -8.84
N PHE A 130 3.78 3.72 -8.72
CA PHE A 130 3.73 2.80 -9.85
C PHE A 130 2.47 1.97 -9.77
N GLY A 131 1.95 1.61 -10.92
CA GLY A 131 0.75 0.80 -10.96
C GLY A 131 0.55 0.11 -12.30
N THR A 132 -0.30 -0.88 -12.26
CA THR A 132 -0.74 -1.63 -13.45
C THR A 132 -2.17 -2.11 -13.24
N ASN A 133 -2.82 -2.52 -14.31
CA ASN A 133 -4.09 -3.25 -14.27
C ASN A 133 -3.94 -4.64 -14.90
N ALA A 134 -4.99 -5.42 -14.90
CA ALA A 134 -4.98 -6.74 -15.52
C ALA A 134 -4.74 -6.72 -17.05
N GLY A 135 -4.84 -5.55 -17.69
CA GLY A 135 -4.48 -5.33 -19.10
C GLY A 135 -3.01 -4.98 -19.32
N GLY A 136 -2.19 -4.94 -18.25
CA GLY A 136 -0.74 -4.71 -18.32
C GLY A 136 -0.33 -3.28 -18.65
N ILE A 137 -1.12 -2.26 -18.29
CA ILE A 137 -0.73 -0.88 -18.53
C ILE A 137 0.45 -0.49 -17.64
N GLU A 138 1.28 0.40 -18.15
CA GLU A 138 2.29 1.09 -17.37
C GLU A 138 1.68 2.39 -16.82
N TYR A 139 1.74 2.54 -15.50
CA TYR A 139 1.34 3.76 -14.81
C TYR A 139 2.46 4.19 -13.87
N ASP A 140 2.97 5.40 -14.06
CA ASP A 140 3.95 5.99 -13.17
C ASP A 140 3.64 7.45 -12.86
N ALA A 141 4.06 7.87 -11.67
CA ALA A 141 3.76 9.21 -11.24
C ALA A 141 4.65 9.62 -10.05
N GLN A 142 4.81 10.93 -9.85
CA GLN A 142 5.56 11.50 -8.75
C GLN A 142 4.63 12.21 -7.77
N ILE A 143 4.86 11.97 -6.48
CA ILE A 143 4.25 12.73 -5.39
C ILE A 143 5.25 13.75 -4.87
N THR A 144 4.79 14.97 -4.63
CA THR A 144 5.58 16.04 -4.04
C THR A 144 4.76 16.76 -2.96
N GLY A 145 5.42 17.18 -1.86
CA GLY A 145 4.79 17.97 -0.81
C GLY A 145 3.64 17.25 -0.10
N GLY A 146 3.75 15.94 0.15
CA GLY A 146 2.70 15.16 0.79
C GLY A 146 1.43 14.99 -0.05
N GLY A 147 1.51 15.30 -1.34
CA GLY A 147 0.38 15.27 -2.24
C GLY A 147 -0.51 16.51 -2.18
N GLU A 148 -0.23 17.48 -1.32
CA GLU A 148 -0.98 18.73 -1.25
C GLU A 148 -0.72 19.59 -2.51
N GLY A 149 -1.81 19.92 -3.21
CA GLY A 149 -1.78 20.83 -4.36
C GLY A 149 -1.35 20.24 -5.70
N SER A 150 -0.99 18.98 -5.78
CA SER A 150 -0.66 18.33 -7.05
C SER A 150 -1.93 17.89 -7.79
N ALA A 151 -1.91 17.96 -9.13
CA ALA A 151 -3.00 17.43 -9.96
C ALA A 151 -3.24 15.93 -9.72
N MET A 152 -2.30 15.27 -9.09
CA MET A 152 -2.31 13.88 -8.68
C MET A 152 -3.15 13.60 -7.46
N THR A 153 -3.19 14.51 -6.47
CA THR A 153 -4.07 14.37 -5.29
C THR A 153 -5.53 14.27 -5.71
N ARG A 154 -5.91 14.86 -6.84
CA ARG A 154 -7.25 14.74 -7.41
C ARG A 154 -7.50 13.42 -8.15
N ARG A 155 -6.46 12.75 -8.64
CA ARG A 155 -6.55 11.44 -9.32
C ARG A 155 -6.37 10.27 -8.37
N PHE A 156 -5.58 10.47 -7.33
CA PHE A 156 -5.33 9.52 -6.26
C PHE A 156 -5.92 10.02 -4.96
N SER A 157 -7.21 9.94 -4.81
CA SER A 157 -7.81 9.93 -3.48
C SER A 157 -7.52 8.57 -2.84
N VAL A 158 -6.29 8.39 -2.38
CA VAL A 158 -6.03 7.47 -1.28
C VAL A 158 -6.83 8.05 -0.13
N GLY A 159 -8.02 7.52 0.10
CA GLY A 159 -8.95 8.09 1.05
C GLY A 159 -8.39 7.97 2.46
N THR A 160 -7.66 8.99 2.88
CA THR A 160 -7.59 9.39 4.26
C THR A 160 -8.91 10.08 4.54
N GLY A 161 -9.72 9.52 5.42
CA GLY A 161 -11.09 9.93 5.68
C GLY A 161 -11.25 11.45 5.83
N GLY A 162 -11.89 12.04 4.85
CA GLY A 162 -12.38 13.41 4.87
C GLY A 162 -13.85 13.36 4.50
N GLY A 163 -14.70 13.79 5.46
CA GLY A 163 -16.13 13.65 5.39
C GLY A 163 -16.74 14.34 4.17
N TYR A 164 -17.81 13.73 3.72
CA TYR A 164 -18.77 14.37 2.85
C TYR A 164 -19.80 15.09 3.72
N ASN A 165 -19.95 16.38 3.51
CA ASN A 165 -21.17 17.09 3.82
C ASN A 165 -22.18 16.87 2.70
#